data_c554c7041b7bfeded0f7009d5d0dd3a4
#
_entry.id   c554c7041b7bfeded0f7009d5d0dd3a4
#
_cell.length_a   1.000
_cell.length_b   1.000
_cell.length_c   1.000
_cell.angle_alpha   90.00
_cell.angle_beta   90.00
_cell.angle_gamma   90.00
#
_symmetry.space_group_name_H-M   'P 1'
#
loop_
_entity.id
_entity.type
_entity.pdbx_description
1 polymer ?
#
loop_
_entity_poly.entity_id
_entity_poly.type
_entity_poly.pdbx_seq_one_letter_code
_entity_poly.pdbx_strand_id
1 'polypeptide(L)'
;MGTNYTDDQQLQEAADKGVFNAGDDFQRRQRKNLGKVTEAARDIPIFAHTDVLVVGGGPAGTTAAVAAARLGADVILAERYNHLGGLSTGGLVIWIDRMTDWQGDLVIRGMGEELLDRLPNDAIFGPQKTDWGSRDETLAHQWSRRHSAFHGTVTWAPMIDPEWLKLESLKMVLGAKIELLLHSWVSAPLVEDGKAVGAILESKEGRVAVRAKAVVDTTGDGDMFVRAGERFEGDIDSDNIHHCANTASLLSGVDVDKWFAW
;
A
#
# COMPACT_ATOMS: atom_id res chain seq x y z
N MET A 1 -6.29 -22.08 25.39
CA MET A 1 -4.88 -22.50 25.51
C MET A 1 -4.18 -21.97 24.27
N GLY A 2 -3.40 -20.92 24.42
CA GLY A 2 -2.64 -20.37 23.30
C GLY A 2 -1.50 -21.31 22.96
N THR A 3 -1.49 -21.82 21.75
CA THR A 3 -0.32 -22.48 21.19
C THR A 3 0.76 -21.43 20.99
N ASN A 4 1.79 -21.47 21.82
CA ASN A 4 3.01 -20.72 21.58
C ASN A 4 3.65 -21.25 20.28
N TYR A 5 3.60 -20.47 19.22
CA TYR A 5 4.33 -20.72 17.96
C TYR A 5 5.84 -20.46 18.07
N THR A 6 6.44 -20.73 19.23
CA THR A 6 7.87 -20.60 19.46
C THR A 6 8.52 -21.97 19.77
N ASP A 7 8.03 -23.02 19.13
CA ASP A 7 8.72 -24.28 19.19
C ASP A 7 9.63 -24.39 17.95
N ASP A 8 10.89 -24.00 18.12
CA ASP A 8 11.94 -24.11 17.09
C ASP A 8 12.04 -25.52 16.49
N GLN A 9 11.64 -26.55 17.24
CA GLN A 9 11.55 -27.92 16.75
C GLN A 9 10.47 -28.13 15.69
N GLN A 10 9.29 -27.50 15.84
CA GLN A 10 8.22 -27.62 14.85
C GLN A 10 8.55 -26.85 13.56
N LEU A 11 9.25 -25.73 13.67
CA LEU A 11 9.74 -24.99 12.51
C LEU A 11 10.84 -25.78 11.80
N GLN A 12 11.74 -26.44 12.55
CA GLN A 12 12.78 -27.27 11.98
C GLN A 12 12.18 -28.53 11.30
N GLU A 13 11.21 -29.20 11.92
CA GLU A 13 10.51 -30.34 11.31
C GLU A 13 9.72 -29.96 10.04
N ALA A 14 9.16 -28.74 9.98
CA ALA A 14 8.50 -28.24 8.78
C ALA A 14 9.51 -27.93 7.67
N ALA A 15 10.68 -27.40 8.03
CA ALA A 15 11.80 -27.18 7.11
C ALA A 15 12.34 -28.50 6.57
N ASP A 16 12.55 -29.49 7.43
CA ASP A 16 13.05 -30.83 7.07
C ASP A 16 12.06 -31.61 6.17
N LYS A 17 10.77 -31.32 6.28
CA LYS A 17 9.72 -31.87 5.40
C LYS A 17 9.55 -31.11 4.08
N GLY A 18 10.36 -30.09 3.82
CA GLY A 18 10.34 -29.30 2.59
C GLY A 18 9.15 -28.34 2.45
N VAL A 19 8.35 -28.16 3.52
CA VAL A 19 7.18 -27.27 3.51
C VAL A 19 7.58 -25.80 3.59
N PHE A 20 8.78 -25.50 4.09
CA PHE A 20 9.35 -24.16 4.17
C PHE A 20 10.86 -24.14 3.86
N ASN A 21 11.22 -24.45 2.62
CA ASN A 21 12.62 -24.30 2.17
C ASN A 21 12.90 -22.91 1.55
N ALA A 22 12.26 -21.86 2.06
CA ALA A 22 12.49 -20.50 1.58
C ALA A 22 13.94 -20.03 1.84
N GLY A 23 14.58 -20.49 2.93
CA GLY A 23 15.94 -20.10 3.27
C GLY A 23 17.01 -20.62 2.30
N ASP A 24 16.98 -21.89 1.97
CA ASP A 24 17.95 -22.51 1.05
C ASP A 24 17.75 -22.07 -0.39
N ASP A 25 16.49 -21.91 -0.84
CA ASP A 25 16.19 -21.40 -2.16
C ASP A 25 16.51 -19.91 -2.29
N PHE A 26 16.35 -19.13 -1.23
CA PHE A 26 16.76 -17.73 -1.21
C PHE A 26 18.27 -17.57 -1.28
N GLN A 27 19.03 -18.38 -0.55
CA GLN A 27 20.50 -18.40 -0.62
C GLN A 27 21.01 -18.92 -1.98
N ARG A 28 20.35 -19.90 -2.58
CA ARG A 28 20.66 -20.38 -3.94
C ARG A 28 20.36 -19.34 -5.01
N ARG A 29 19.40 -18.45 -4.77
CA ARG A 29 19.05 -17.31 -5.65
C ARG A 29 19.89 -16.08 -5.40
N GLN A 30 20.89 -16.11 -4.49
CA GLN A 30 21.91 -15.04 -4.46
C GLN A 30 22.52 -14.99 -5.86
N ARG A 31 22.10 -14.01 -6.62
CA ARG A 31 22.49 -13.83 -8.02
C ARG A 31 24.00 -13.69 -8.05
N LYS A 32 24.71 -14.71 -8.52
CA LYS A 32 26.11 -14.58 -8.89
C LYS A 32 26.20 -13.36 -9.80
N ASN A 33 27.20 -12.52 -9.59
CA ASN A 33 27.47 -11.44 -10.51
C ASN A 33 27.82 -12.04 -11.88
N LEU A 34 26.83 -12.04 -12.78
CA LEU A 34 26.96 -12.62 -14.12
C LEU A 34 27.50 -11.61 -15.15
N GLY A 35 27.97 -10.44 -14.68
CA GLY A 35 28.45 -9.37 -15.53
C GLY A 35 27.40 -8.29 -15.78
N LYS A 36 27.68 -7.44 -16.75
CA LYS A 36 26.86 -6.28 -17.12
C LYS A 36 26.57 -6.29 -18.61
N VAL A 37 25.41 -5.80 -19.00
CA VAL A 37 25.08 -5.45 -20.38
C VAL A 37 25.01 -3.95 -20.46
N THR A 38 25.62 -3.39 -21.50
CA THR A 38 25.56 -1.94 -21.76
C THR A 38 24.33 -1.64 -22.60
N GLU A 39 23.43 -0.81 -22.08
CA GLU A 39 22.34 -0.20 -22.87
C GLU A 39 22.91 1.03 -23.60
N ALA A 40 22.65 1.13 -24.90
CA ALA A 40 23.07 2.28 -25.67
C ALA A 40 22.37 3.55 -25.19
N ALA A 41 23.10 4.66 -25.14
CA ALA A 41 22.49 5.96 -24.86
C ALA A 41 21.46 6.30 -25.94
N ARG A 42 20.31 6.84 -25.50
CA ARG A 42 19.20 7.24 -26.39
C ARG A 42 18.46 8.43 -25.84
N ASP A 43 17.89 9.23 -26.72
CA ASP A 43 16.95 10.26 -26.35
C ASP A 43 15.60 9.63 -25.98
N ILE A 44 14.97 10.16 -24.93
CA ILE A 44 13.68 9.73 -24.44
C ILE A 44 12.68 10.84 -24.75
N PRO A 45 11.57 10.55 -25.46
CA PRO A 45 10.58 11.57 -25.79
C PRO A 45 9.90 12.07 -24.50
N ILE A 46 9.66 13.38 -24.43
CA ILE A 46 8.89 13.99 -23.37
C ILE A 46 7.41 13.78 -23.71
N PHE A 47 6.71 13.07 -22.83
CA PHE A 47 5.27 12.81 -22.93
C PHE A 47 4.47 14.03 -22.49
N ALA A 48 4.84 14.62 -21.35
CA ALA A 48 4.10 15.74 -20.78
C ALA A 48 4.96 16.65 -19.90
N HIS A 49 4.45 17.86 -19.68
CA HIS A 49 4.86 18.77 -18.61
C HIS A 49 3.67 18.98 -17.69
N THR A 50 3.90 18.93 -16.37
CA THR A 50 2.86 19.09 -15.36
C THR A 50 3.35 19.93 -14.17
N ASP A 51 2.45 20.40 -13.31
CA ASP A 51 2.84 21.04 -12.07
C ASP A 51 3.33 20.02 -11.06
N VAL A 52 2.58 18.91 -10.91
CA VAL A 52 2.87 17.88 -9.93
C VAL A 52 2.81 16.50 -10.59
N LEU A 53 3.91 15.76 -10.51
CA LEU A 53 3.95 14.34 -10.84
C LEU A 53 3.90 13.54 -9.53
N VAL A 54 2.85 12.75 -9.36
CA VAL A 54 2.71 11.79 -8.24
C VAL A 54 3.07 10.40 -8.75
N VAL A 55 4.01 9.74 -8.07
CA VAL A 55 4.51 8.41 -8.44
C VAL A 55 4.03 7.38 -7.44
N GLY A 56 3.17 6.47 -7.90
CA GLY A 56 2.50 5.45 -7.11
C GLY A 56 1.08 5.83 -6.73
N GLY A 57 0.11 5.00 -7.12
CA GLY A 57 -1.33 5.21 -6.92
C GLY A 57 -1.89 4.48 -5.70
N GLY A 58 -1.07 4.23 -4.68
CA GLY A 58 -1.51 3.74 -3.38
C GLY A 58 -2.37 4.76 -2.62
N PRO A 59 -2.78 4.49 -1.37
CA PRO A 59 -3.59 5.44 -0.59
C PRO A 59 -2.94 6.82 -0.50
N ALA A 60 -1.63 6.88 -0.26
CA ALA A 60 -0.89 8.14 -0.17
C ALA A 60 -0.88 8.89 -1.50
N GLY A 61 -0.63 8.21 -2.62
CA GLY A 61 -0.56 8.86 -3.93
C GLY A 61 -1.91 9.32 -4.44
N THR A 62 -2.96 8.53 -4.26
CA THR A 62 -4.32 8.92 -4.60
C THR A 62 -4.72 10.21 -3.87
N THR A 63 -4.47 10.28 -2.58
CA THR A 63 -4.82 11.46 -1.78
C THR A 63 -3.92 12.65 -2.08
N ALA A 64 -2.61 12.45 -2.29
CA ALA A 64 -1.68 13.52 -2.67
C ALA A 64 -2.06 14.15 -4.02
N ALA A 65 -2.36 13.31 -5.03
CA ALA A 65 -2.78 13.78 -6.35
C ALA A 65 -4.08 14.57 -6.29
N VAL A 66 -5.10 14.06 -5.57
CA VAL A 66 -6.38 14.74 -5.39
C VAL A 66 -6.21 16.06 -4.63
N ALA A 67 -5.35 16.09 -3.59
CA ALA A 67 -5.08 17.31 -2.85
C ALA A 67 -4.47 18.40 -3.76
N ALA A 68 -3.45 18.04 -4.53
CA ALA A 68 -2.79 18.97 -5.44
C ALA A 68 -3.77 19.51 -6.51
N ALA A 69 -4.56 18.62 -7.12
CA ALA A 69 -5.54 19.00 -8.12
C ALA A 69 -6.65 19.89 -7.56
N ARG A 70 -7.13 19.65 -6.35
CA ARG A 70 -8.12 20.52 -5.66
C ARG A 70 -7.59 21.91 -5.35
N LEU A 71 -6.28 22.06 -5.25
CA LEU A 71 -5.60 23.36 -5.10
C LEU A 71 -5.30 24.03 -6.45
N GLY A 72 -5.73 23.44 -7.57
CA GLY A 72 -5.60 24.01 -8.90
C GLY A 72 -4.31 23.65 -9.64
N ALA A 73 -3.51 22.72 -9.13
CA ALA A 73 -2.35 22.22 -9.84
C ALA A 73 -2.76 21.31 -11.01
N ASP A 74 -2.00 21.37 -12.10
CA ASP A 74 -2.02 20.32 -13.13
C ASP A 74 -1.27 19.09 -12.61
N VAL A 75 -1.92 17.92 -12.61
CA VAL A 75 -1.42 16.72 -11.92
C VAL A 75 -1.43 15.51 -12.84
N ILE A 76 -0.30 14.83 -12.89
CA ILE A 76 -0.19 13.47 -13.45
C ILE A 76 0.05 12.49 -12.30
N LEU A 77 -0.75 11.41 -12.25
CA LEU A 77 -0.59 10.29 -11.34
C LEU A 77 -0.15 9.05 -12.14
N ALA A 78 1.06 8.56 -11.89
CA ALA A 78 1.59 7.36 -12.53
C ALA A 78 1.52 6.16 -11.58
N GLU A 79 0.88 5.07 -12.01
CA GLU A 79 0.72 3.82 -11.26
C GLU A 79 1.18 2.63 -12.11
N ARG A 80 1.97 1.74 -11.51
CA ARG A 80 2.49 0.53 -12.17
C ARG A 80 1.45 -0.55 -12.45
N TYR A 81 0.41 -0.62 -11.62
CA TYR A 81 -0.67 -1.60 -11.76
C TYR A 81 -1.81 -1.06 -12.63
N ASN A 82 -2.80 -1.89 -12.84
CA ASN A 82 -4.04 -1.55 -13.57
C ASN A 82 -5.12 -0.95 -12.66
N HIS A 83 -4.80 -0.65 -11.42
CA HIS A 83 -5.74 -0.15 -10.42
C HIS A 83 -5.03 0.70 -9.38
N LEU A 84 -5.81 1.53 -8.70
CA LEU A 84 -5.38 2.32 -7.55
C LEU A 84 -5.56 1.58 -6.22
N GLY A 85 -5.04 2.16 -5.14
CA GLY A 85 -5.22 1.70 -3.77
C GLY A 85 -4.06 0.87 -3.20
N GLY A 86 -3.07 0.49 -4.00
CA GLY A 86 -1.83 -0.15 -3.55
C GLY A 86 -2.06 -1.37 -2.64
N LEU A 87 -1.49 -1.33 -1.41
CA LEU A 87 -1.62 -2.42 -0.44
C LEU A 87 -3.07 -2.68 -0.02
N SER A 88 -3.90 -1.63 0.09
CA SER A 88 -5.30 -1.76 0.52
C SER A 88 -6.21 -2.39 -0.55
N THR A 89 -5.69 -2.62 -1.74
CA THR A 89 -6.41 -3.25 -2.86
C THR A 89 -5.67 -4.46 -3.40
N GLY A 90 -4.70 -4.26 -4.29
CA GLY A 90 -3.93 -5.35 -4.89
C GLY A 90 -3.05 -6.11 -3.90
N GLY A 91 -2.62 -5.48 -2.82
CA GLY A 91 -1.88 -6.12 -1.74
C GLY A 91 -2.74 -6.88 -0.73
N LEU A 92 -4.08 -6.80 -0.84
CA LEU A 92 -5.07 -7.46 0.04
C LEU A 92 -4.93 -7.10 1.54
N VAL A 93 -4.31 -5.97 1.87
CA VAL A 93 -4.32 -5.40 3.22
C VAL A 93 -5.63 -4.64 3.39
N ILE A 94 -6.73 -5.39 3.53
CA ILE A 94 -8.09 -4.88 3.52
C ILE A 94 -8.58 -4.39 4.88
N TRP A 95 -7.81 -4.62 5.91
CA TRP A 95 -8.08 -4.09 7.23
C TRP A 95 -7.39 -2.74 7.37
N ILE A 96 -8.17 -1.70 7.65
CA ILE A 96 -7.67 -0.36 7.90
C ILE A 96 -7.49 -0.21 9.40
N ASP A 97 -6.26 0.03 9.83
CA ASP A 97 -5.96 0.22 11.24
C ASP A 97 -6.71 1.44 11.79
N ARG A 98 -6.80 1.50 13.09
CA ARG A 98 -7.71 2.38 13.85
C ARG A 98 -7.83 3.79 13.31
N MET A 99 -9.07 4.14 12.97
CA MET A 99 -9.47 5.50 12.58
C MET A 99 -9.85 6.35 13.79
N THR A 100 -10.19 5.69 14.92
CA THR A 100 -10.60 6.34 16.17
C THR A 100 -9.52 6.21 17.24
N ASP A 101 -9.54 7.13 18.20
CA ASP A 101 -8.83 6.98 19.45
C ASP A 101 -9.54 6.02 20.43
N TRP A 102 -9.07 5.98 21.67
CA TRP A 102 -9.62 5.11 22.73
C TRP A 102 -10.92 5.62 23.35
N GLN A 103 -11.31 6.85 23.07
CA GLN A 103 -12.58 7.45 23.47
C GLN A 103 -13.66 7.24 22.40
N GLY A 104 -13.27 6.77 21.22
CA GLY A 104 -14.16 6.60 20.07
C GLY A 104 -14.24 7.83 19.18
N ASP A 105 -13.39 8.83 19.45
CA ASP A 105 -13.31 10.01 18.59
C ASP A 105 -12.52 9.71 17.33
N LEU A 106 -13.07 10.11 16.19
CA LEU A 106 -12.42 9.94 14.90
C LEU A 106 -11.21 10.86 14.80
N VAL A 107 -10.01 10.28 14.70
CA VAL A 107 -8.72 11.01 14.63
C VAL A 107 -8.10 10.99 13.24
N ILE A 108 -8.37 9.96 12.43
CA ILE A 108 -7.99 9.92 11.02
C ILE A 108 -9.15 10.46 10.20
N ARG A 109 -8.97 11.66 9.65
CA ARG A 109 -10.00 12.44 8.96
C ARG A 109 -9.56 12.85 7.56
N GLY A 110 -10.31 13.79 6.97
CA GLY A 110 -10.00 14.37 5.68
C GLY A 110 -10.23 13.39 4.53
N MET A 111 -9.27 13.27 3.61
CA MET A 111 -9.45 12.44 2.43
C MET A 111 -9.48 10.94 2.73
N GLY A 112 -8.89 10.49 3.83
CA GLY A 112 -9.02 9.11 4.29
C GLY A 112 -10.46 8.79 4.70
N GLU A 113 -11.07 9.66 5.51
CA GLU A 113 -12.49 9.58 5.88
C GLU A 113 -13.38 9.68 4.62
N GLU A 114 -13.14 10.69 3.77
CA GLU A 114 -13.89 10.86 2.52
C GLU A 114 -13.87 9.61 1.63
N LEU A 115 -12.72 8.95 1.53
CA LEU A 115 -12.60 7.74 0.71
C LEU A 115 -13.40 6.58 1.29
N LEU A 116 -13.39 6.40 2.62
CA LEU A 116 -14.18 5.36 3.28
C LEU A 116 -15.69 5.67 3.23
N ASP A 117 -16.08 6.93 3.34
CA ASP A 117 -17.48 7.37 3.24
C ASP A 117 -18.09 7.20 1.83
N ARG A 118 -17.24 7.03 0.81
CA ARG A 118 -17.67 6.72 -0.56
C ARG A 118 -18.01 5.25 -0.76
N LEU A 119 -17.53 4.38 0.13
CA LEU A 119 -17.80 2.95 0.02
C LEU A 119 -19.28 2.68 0.38
N PRO A 120 -19.97 1.81 -0.38
CA PRO A 120 -21.30 1.39 -0.01
C PRO A 120 -21.27 0.57 1.30
N ASN A 121 -22.38 0.55 2.01
CA ASN A 121 -22.48 -0.07 3.33
C ASN A 121 -22.12 -1.58 3.36
N ASP A 122 -22.27 -2.26 2.25
CA ASP A 122 -21.92 -3.68 2.09
C ASP A 122 -20.46 -3.91 1.69
N ALA A 123 -19.72 -2.83 1.42
CA ALA A 123 -18.30 -2.85 1.10
C ALA A 123 -17.39 -2.40 2.25
N ILE A 124 -17.96 -2.00 3.39
CA ILE A 124 -17.22 -1.60 4.58
C ILE A 124 -17.82 -2.29 5.81
N PHE A 125 -16.99 -2.96 6.57
CA PHE A 125 -17.40 -3.76 7.71
C PHE A 125 -16.65 -3.34 8.97
N GLY A 126 -17.37 -3.03 10.03
CA GLY A 126 -16.82 -2.60 11.32
C GLY A 126 -17.91 -2.31 12.34
N PRO A 127 -17.54 -1.94 13.57
CA PRO A 127 -18.51 -1.57 14.60
C PRO A 127 -19.28 -0.32 14.21
N GLN A 128 -20.51 -0.25 14.67
CA GLN A 128 -21.34 0.94 14.47
C GLN A 128 -20.75 2.13 15.22
N LYS A 129 -20.98 3.33 14.73
CA LYS A 129 -20.46 4.57 15.32
C LYS A 129 -20.86 4.73 16.80
N THR A 130 -22.03 4.26 17.17
CA THR A 130 -22.55 4.23 18.54
C THR A 130 -21.73 3.37 19.50
N ASP A 131 -20.98 2.43 18.96
CA ASP A 131 -20.21 1.46 19.74
C ASP A 131 -18.74 1.90 19.91
N TRP A 132 -18.31 2.91 19.16
CA TRP A 132 -16.93 3.39 19.23
C TRP A 132 -16.59 3.93 20.61
N GLY A 133 -15.47 3.53 21.15
CA GLY A 133 -15.04 3.86 22.52
C GLY A 133 -15.70 3.01 23.61
N SER A 134 -16.66 2.14 23.25
CA SER A 134 -17.31 1.26 24.23
C SER A 134 -16.30 0.30 24.87
N ARG A 135 -16.48 0.10 26.20
CA ARG A 135 -15.78 -0.88 27.00
C ARG A 135 -16.67 -2.01 27.50
N ASP A 136 -17.84 -2.15 26.88
CA ASP A 136 -18.70 -3.30 27.13
C ASP A 136 -17.95 -4.58 26.77
N GLU A 137 -17.84 -5.51 27.74
CA GLU A 137 -17.04 -6.72 27.57
C GLU A 137 -17.54 -7.61 26.42
N THR A 138 -18.84 -7.65 26.19
CA THR A 138 -19.43 -8.45 25.12
C THR A 138 -19.08 -7.88 23.75
N LEU A 139 -19.26 -6.57 23.58
CA LEU A 139 -18.89 -5.88 22.36
C LEU A 139 -17.38 -5.93 22.10
N ALA A 140 -16.58 -5.65 23.11
CA ALA A 140 -15.12 -5.71 22.99
C ALA A 140 -14.65 -7.11 22.61
N HIS A 141 -15.22 -8.17 23.21
CA HIS A 141 -14.90 -9.54 22.83
C HIS A 141 -15.34 -9.88 21.39
N GLN A 142 -16.55 -9.46 20.99
CA GLN A 142 -17.04 -9.64 19.62
C GLN A 142 -16.10 -9.01 18.59
N TRP A 143 -15.67 -7.78 18.83
CA TRP A 143 -14.88 -7.00 17.86
C TRP A 143 -13.38 -7.28 17.96
N SER A 144 -12.86 -7.82 19.07
CA SER A 144 -11.46 -8.23 19.20
C SER A 144 -11.08 -9.31 18.18
N ARG A 145 -11.99 -10.24 17.93
CA ARG A 145 -11.81 -11.30 16.91
C ARG A 145 -11.78 -10.78 15.48
N ARG A 146 -12.18 -9.52 15.27
CA ARG A 146 -12.25 -8.83 13.98
C ARG A 146 -11.33 -7.62 13.91
N HIS A 147 -10.35 -7.58 14.81
CA HIS A 147 -9.36 -6.50 14.91
C HIS A 147 -9.95 -5.08 15.02
N SER A 148 -11.17 -4.96 15.55
CA SER A 148 -11.83 -3.66 15.83
C SER A 148 -12.09 -3.43 17.32
N ALA A 149 -11.40 -4.17 18.20
CA ALA A 149 -11.29 -3.85 19.62
C ALA A 149 -9.90 -4.18 20.13
N PHE A 150 -9.32 -3.25 20.89
CA PHE A 150 -7.98 -3.36 21.44
C PHE A 150 -7.99 -2.93 22.93
N HIS A 151 -7.28 -3.66 23.75
CA HIS A 151 -7.21 -3.38 25.20
C HIS A 151 -8.60 -3.19 25.84
N GLY A 152 -9.58 -3.99 25.42
CA GLY A 152 -10.96 -3.96 25.94
C GLY A 152 -11.79 -2.76 25.47
N THR A 153 -11.36 -2.02 24.47
CA THR A 153 -12.09 -0.88 23.92
C THR A 153 -12.41 -1.10 22.44
N VAL A 154 -13.68 -0.91 22.07
CA VAL A 154 -14.12 -0.96 20.66
C VAL A 154 -13.59 0.27 19.92
N THR A 155 -12.95 0.03 18.80
CA THR A 155 -12.38 1.08 17.94
C THR A 155 -12.89 0.92 16.52
N TRP A 156 -12.91 1.98 15.73
CA TRP A 156 -13.23 1.84 14.33
C TRP A 156 -11.97 1.50 13.53
N ALA A 157 -11.80 0.21 13.27
CA ALA A 157 -10.78 -0.35 12.39
C ALA A 157 -11.48 -1.19 11.31
N PRO A 158 -12.03 -0.55 10.26
CA PRO A 158 -12.88 -1.23 9.30
C PRO A 158 -12.11 -2.20 8.41
N MET A 159 -12.80 -3.25 7.99
CA MET A 159 -12.43 -4.06 6.82
C MET A 159 -13.17 -3.53 5.60
N ILE A 160 -12.51 -3.54 4.47
CA ILE A 160 -13.04 -2.99 3.23
C ILE A 160 -13.05 -4.03 2.12
N ASP A 161 -13.99 -3.89 1.19
CA ASP A 161 -13.94 -4.59 -0.08
C ASP A 161 -12.91 -3.91 -1.00
N PRO A 162 -11.84 -4.60 -1.42
CA PRO A 162 -10.79 -4.00 -2.24
C PRO A 162 -11.26 -3.60 -3.64
N GLU A 163 -12.28 -4.28 -4.20
CA GLU A 163 -12.77 -3.94 -5.53
C GLU A 163 -13.58 -2.64 -5.52
N TRP A 164 -14.38 -2.43 -4.46
CA TRP A 164 -15.05 -1.13 -4.25
C TRP A 164 -14.05 -0.01 -3.99
N LEU A 165 -12.99 -0.27 -3.21
CA LEU A 165 -11.96 0.73 -2.97
C LEU A 165 -11.22 1.12 -4.25
N LYS A 166 -10.92 0.17 -5.15
CA LYS A 166 -10.36 0.47 -6.49
C LYS A 166 -11.26 1.41 -7.26
N LEU A 167 -12.56 1.11 -7.29
CA LEU A 167 -13.55 1.88 -8.03
C LEU A 167 -13.69 3.31 -7.47
N GLU A 168 -13.82 3.46 -6.15
CA GLU A 168 -14.00 4.78 -5.54
C GLU A 168 -12.72 5.62 -5.60
N SER A 169 -11.54 5.02 -5.46
CA SER A 169 -10.26 5.68 -5.70
C SER A 169 -10.16 6.20 -7.14
N LEU A 170 -10.55 5.39 -8.11
CA LEU A 170 -10.56 5.79 -9.52
C LEU A 170 -11.54 6.95 -9.76
N LYS A 171 -12.76 6.87 -9.25
CA LYS A 171 -13.76 7.96 -9.35
C LYS A 171 -13.26 9.25 -8.72
N MET A 172 -12.58 9.16 -7.58
CA MET A 172 -12.03 10.30 -6.88
C MET A 172 -10.95 11.01 -7.71
N VAL A 173 -10.05 10.24 -8.32
CA VAL A 173 -8.96 10.74 -9.19
C VAL A 173 -9.54 11.36 -10.47
N LEU A 174 -10.43 10.65 -11.17
CA LEU A 174 -11.05 11.15 -12.41
C LEU A 174 -11.94 12.38 -12.15
N GLY A 175 -12.64 12.40 -11.03
CA GLY A 175 -13.46 13.55 -10.61
C GLY A 175 -12.62 14.81 -10.33
N ALA A 176 -11.39 14.65 -9.93
CA ALA A 176 -10.43 15.75 -9.74
C ALA A 176 -9.71 16.16 -11.05
N LYS A 177 -10.04 15.53 -12.19
CA LYS A 177 -9.45 15.79 -13.52
C LYS A 177 -7.94 15.56 -13.60
N ILE A 178 -7.44 14.62 -12.82
CA ILE A 178 -6.04 14.20 -12.83
C ILE A 178 -5.80 13.33 -14.06
N GLU A 179 -4.70 13.55 -14.76
CA GLU A 179 -4.22 12.64 -15.81
C GLU A 179 -3.66 11.38 -15.14
N LEU A 180 -4.33 10.24 -15.35
CA LEU A 180 -3.98 8.96 -14.73
C LEU A 180 -3.28 8.05 -15.74
N LEU A 181 -2.03 7.69 -15.45
CA LEU A 181 -1.24 6.75 -16.23
C LEU A 181 -1.13 5.42 -15.48
N LEU A 182 -1.98 4.46 -15.83
CA LEU A 182 -1.90 3.09 -15.32
C LEU A 182 -0.90 2.27 -16.16
N HIS A 183 -0.45 1.12 -15.63
CA HIS A 183 0.59 0.29 -16.25
C HIS A 183 1.86 1.05 -16.61
N SER A 184 2.17 2.08 -15.84
CA SER A 184 3.28 2.98 -16.07
C SER A 184 4.29 2.86 -14.94
N TRP A 185 5.33 2.08 -15.18
CA TRP A 185 6.41 1.89 -14.23
C TRP A 185 7.35 3.07 -14.26
N VAL A 186 7.53 3.74 -13.14
CA VAL A 186 8.56 4.78 -13.03
C VAL A 186 9.91 4.12 -12.80
N SER A 187 10.80 4.23 -13.78
CA SER A 187 12.08 3.54 -13.81
C SER A 187 13.24 4.37 -13.28
N ALA A 188 13.16 5.70 -13.40
CA ALA A 188 14.20 6.60 -12.91
C ALA A 188 13.66 8.02 -12.66
N PRO A 189 14.19 8.76 -11.66
CA PRO A 189 13.97 10.17 -11.55
C PRO A 189 14.72 10.94 -12.65
N LEU A 190 14.19 12.10 -13.05
CA LEU A 190 14.94 13.13 -13.74
C LEU A 190 15.47 14.10 -12.70
N VAL A 191 16.78 14.23 -12.60
CA VAL A 191 17.44 15.10 -11.61
C VAL A 191 18.29 16.13 -12.37
N GLU A 192 18.05 17.42 -12.11
CA GLU A 192 18.82 18.54 -12.64
C GLU A 192 19.21 19.43 -11.47
N ASP A 193 20.48 19.80 -11.38
CA ASP A 193 21.02 20.63 -10.30
C ASP A 193 20.61 20.19 -8.89
N GLY A 194 20.59 18.87 -8.64
CA GLY A 194 20.20 18.27 -7.35
C GLY A 194 18.71 18.34 -7.06
N LYS A 195 17.84 18.63 -8.02
CA LYS A 195 16.39 18.66 -7.86
C LYS A 195 15.72 17.64 -8.77
N ALA A 196 14.73 16.94 -8.24
CA ALA A 196 13.86 16.10 -9.05
C ALA A 196 12.94 17.00 -9.90
N VAL A 197 13.10 16.94 -11.22
CA VAL A 197 12.35 17.72 -12.22
C VAL A 197 11.43 16.86 -13.07
N GLY A 198 11.18 15.62 -12.65
CA GLY A 198 10.33 14.68 -13.35
C GLY A 198 10.77 13.24 -13.17
N ALA A 199 10.29 12.38 -14.05
CA ALA A 199 10.63 10.96 -14.04
C ALA A 199 10.58 10.35 -15.44
N ILE A 200 11.27 9.22 -15.59
CA ILE A 200 11.20 8.34 -16.75
C ILE A 200 10.23 7.20 -16.43
N LEU A 201 9.25 7.02 -17.29
CA LEU A 201 8.23 5.97 -17.20
C LEU A 201 8.47 4.93 -18.28
N GLU A 202 8.20 3.68 -17.95
CA GLU A 202 8.15 2.58 -18.88
C GLU A 202 6.73 2.01 -18.95
N SER A 203 6.22 1.86 -20.14
CA SER A 203 4.91 1.29 -20.42
C SER A 203 5.00 0.37 -21.63
N LYS A 204 3.86 -0.21 -22.03
CA LYS A 204 3.78 -0.99 -23.27
C LYS A 204 4.17 -0.19 -24.52
N GLU A 205 3.99 1.12 -24.50
CA GLU A 205 4.34 2.02 -25.62
C GLU A 205 5.83 2.38 -25.67
N GLY A 206 6.57 1.96 -24.64
CA GLY A 206 7.98 2.21 -24.49
C GLY A 206 8.28 3.17 -23.35
N ARG A 207 9.46 3.79 -23.44
CA ARG A 207 10.01 4.69 -22.42
C ARG A 207 9.73 6.14 -22.79
N VAL A 208 9.13 6.87 -21.86
CA VAL A 208 8.81 8.28 -21.98
C VAL A 208 9.22 9.06 -20.74
N ALA A 209 9.38 10.37 -20.86
CA ALA A 209 9.68 11.26 -19.77
C ALA A 209 8.48 12.15 -19.43
N VAL A 210 8.19 12.33 -18.14
CA VAL A 210 7.29 13.39 -17.65
C VAL A 210 8.12 14.41 -16.90
N ARG A 211 8.02 15.66 -17.28
CA ARG A 211 8.64 16.77 -16.55
C ARG A 211 7.63 17.41 -15.61
N ALA A 212 8.08 17.76 -14.40
CA ALA A 212 7.22 18.32 -13.38
C ALA A 212 7.94 19.42 -12.58
N LYS A 213 7.18 20.38 -12.06
CA LYS A 213 7.70 21.39 -11.12
C LYS A 213 7.96 20.79 -9.74
N ALA A 214 7.14 19.78 -9.35
CA ALA A 214 7.31 19.00 -8.14
C ALA A 214 7.03 17.52 -8.39
N VAL A 215 7.79 16.64 -7.73
CA VAL A 215 7.60 15.19 -7.76
C VAL A 215 7.27 14.71 -6.36
N VAL A 216 6.20 13.92 -6.23
CA VAL A 216 5.77 13.32 -4.97
C VAL A 216 6.00 11.81 -5.05
N ASP A 217 6.91 11.31 -4.24
CA ASP A 217 7.19 9.87 -4.15
C ASP A 217 6.21 9.21 -3.17
N THR A 218 5.36 8.36 -3.71
CA THR A 218 4.39 7.53 -2.99
C THR A 218 4.47 6.08 -3.41
N THR A 219 5.66 5.64 -3.83
CA THR A 219 5.91 4.28 -4.33
C THR A 219 5.81 3.20 -3.24
N GLY A 220 5.80 3.61 -1.98
CA GLY A 220 5.81 2.73 -0.81
C GLY A 220 7.21 2.31 -0.37
N ASP A 221 8.12 2.13 -1.32
CA ASP A 221 9.50 1.68 -1.08
C ASP A 221 10.53 2.80 -1.26
N GLY A 222 10.10 4.03 -1.58
CA GLY A 222 11.00 5.17 -1.80
C GLY A 222 11.80 5.11 -3.09
N ASP A 223 11.26 4.45 -4.10
CA ASP A 223 11.95 4.19 -5.37
C ASP A 223 12.49 5.46 -6.04
N MET A 224 11.79 6.59 -5.89
CA MET A 224 12.17 7.84 -6.51
C MET A 224 13.29 8.56 -5.75
N PHE A 225 13.09 8.79 -4.44
CA PHE A 225 14.06 9.57 -3.68
C PHE A 225 15.39 8.83 -3.51
N VAL A 226 15.38 7.50 -3.36
CA VAL A 226 16.59 6.68 -3.29
C VAL A 226 17.39 6.77 -4.58
N ARG A 227 16.71 6.64 -5.73
CA ARG A 227 17.36 6.74 -7.04
C ARG A 227 17.76 8.18 -7.40
N ALA A 228 17.14 9.18 -6.78
CA ALA A 228 17.57 10.59 -6.90
C ALA A 228 18.84 10.89 -6.08
N GLY A 229 19.29 9.96 -5.24
CA GLY A 229 20.50 10.11 -4.43
C GLY A 229 20.25 10.70 -3.04
N GLU A 230 18.99 10.76 -2.60
CA GLU A 230 18.64 11.23 -1.28
C GLU A 230 19.02 10.24 -0.18
N ARG A 231 19.26 10.75 1.01
CA ARG A 231 19.57 9.93 2.18
C ARG A 231 18.33 9.20 2.66
N PHE A 232 18.49 7.94 3.00
CA PHE A 232 17.41 7.11 3.57
C PHE A 232 17.97 6.25 4.70
N GLU A 233 17.11 5.87 5.61
CA GLU A 233 17.37 4.87 6.60
C GLU A 233 16.59 3.62 6.21
N GLY A 234 17.30 2.54 5.99
CA GLY A 234 16.73 1.25 5.65
C GLY A 234 17.86 0.25 5.72
N ASP A 235 17.87 -0.54 6.76
CA ASP A 235 18.90 -1.53 6.98
C ASP A 235 18.25 -2.89 7.19
N ILE A 236 18.11 -3.61 6.06
CA ILE A 236 17.66 -5.01 6.07
C ILE A 236 18.76 -5.91 6.68
N ASP A 237 20.01 -5.45 6.68
CA ASP A 237 21.17 -6.21 7.14
C ASP A 237 21.45 -6.00 8.64
N SER A 238 20.81 -5.02 9.28
CA SER A 238 20.83 -4.89 10.74
C SER A 238 19.62 -5.59 11.35
N ASP A 239 19.73 -6.03 12.59
CA ASP A 239 18.66 -6.67 13.37
C ASP A 239 17.44 -5.77 13.62
N ASN A 240 17.29 -4.68 12.84
CA ASN A 240 16.23 -3.68 12.91
C ASN A 240 15.09 -3.98 11.93
N ILE A 241 14.55 -5.19 11.97
CA ILE A 241 13.29 -5.48 11.29
C ILE A 241 12.17 -4.81 12.10
N HIS A 242 11.68 -3.68 11.61
CA HIS A 242 10.64 -2.91 12.29
C HIS A 242 9.24 -3.48 12.10
N HIS A 243 9.05 -4.38 11.13
CA HIS A 243 7.76 -4.99 10.83
C HIS A 243 7.92 -6.43 10.33
N CYS A 244 6.96 -7.29 10.70
CA CYS A 244 6.92 -8.64 10.16
C CYS A 244 6.52 -8.64 8.67
N ALA A 245 7.07 -9.56 7.91
CA ALA A 245 6.61 -9.82 6.55
C ALA A 245 5.22 -10.47 6.58
N ASN A 246 4.34 -10.01 5.69
CA ASN A 246 2.99 -10.53 5.56
C ASN A 246 2.78 -11.15 4.18
N THR A 247 2.06 -12.26 4.15
CA THR A 247 1.48 -12.81 2.93
C THR A 247 -0.03 -12.81 3.04
N ALA A 248 -0.70 -12.33 2.01
CA ALA A 248 -2.15 -12.30 1.95
C ALA A 248 -2.64 -13.20 0.82
N SER A 249 -3.73 -13.92 1.07
CA SER A 249 -4.37 -14.78 0.09
C SER A 249 -5.88 -14.78 0.28
N LEU A 250 -6.60 -15.01 -0.82
CA LEU A 250 -8.04 -15.21 -0.79
C LEU A 250 -8.34 -16.71 -0.67
N LEU A 251 -9.20 -17.05 0.29
CA LEU A 251 -9.73 -18.39 0.45
C LEU A 251 -11.21 -18.39 0.08
N SER A 252 -11.65 -19.41 -0.62
CA SER A 252 -13.06 -19.64 -0.92
C SER A 252 -13.55 -20.96 -0.30
N GLY A 253 -14.87 -21.10 -0.15
CA GLY A 253 -15.47 -22.30 0.42
C GLY A 253 -15.25 -22.45 1.93
N VAL A 254 -14.91 -21.36 2.62
CA VAL A 254 -14.75 -21.33 4.08
C VAL A 254 -16.11 -21.35 4.73
N ASP A 255 -16.33 -22.30 5.66
CA ASP A 255 -17.47 -22.30 6.56
C ASP A 255 -17.22 -21.29 7.68
N VAL A 256 -17.77 -20.09 7.48
CA VAL A 256 -17.51 -18.93 8.36
C VAL A 256 -18.04 -19.18 9.78
N ASP A 257 -19.16 -19.91 9.92
CA ASP A 257 -19.74 -20.19 11.23
C ASP A 257 -18.84 -21.14 12.02
N LYS A 258 -18.29 -22.16 11.38
CA LYS A 258 -17.29 -23.03 12.02
C LYS A 258 -16.01 -22.30 12.34
N TRP A 259 -15.55 -21.40 11.45
CA TRP A 259 -14.36 -20.59 11.70
C TRP A 259 -14.51 -19.73 12.95
N PHE A 260 -15.66 -19.07 13.13
CA PHE A 260 -15.91 -18.26 14.32
C PHE A 260 -16.25 -19.05 15.58
N ALA A 261 -16.65 -20.31 15.46
CA ALA A 261 -16.90 -21.19 16.60
C ALA A 261 -15.62 -21.84 17.14
N TRP A 262 -14.56 -21.84 16.36
CA TRP A 262 -13.24 -22.39 16.72
C TRP A 262 -12.37 -21.35 17.42
#